data_aef951397aa0c625c8fd4f4d00954c46
#
_entry.id   aef951397aa0c625c8fd4f4d00954c46
#
_cell.length_a   1.000
_cell.length_b   1.000
_cell.length_c   1.000
_cell.angle_alpha   90.00
_cell.angle_beta   90.00
_cell.angle_gamma   90.00
#
_symmetry.space_group_name_H-M   'P 1'
#
loop_
_entity.id
_entity.type
_entity.pdbx_description
1 polymer ?
#
loop_
_entity_poly.entity_id
_entity_poly.type
_entity_poly.pdbx_seq_one_letter_code
_entity_poly.pdbx_strand_id
1 'polypeptide(L)'
;TGTGRAFSSGDDIVGGMGGRPDRYGEPVGLSTNLGPHHNLVKTLMSAPKPVVAALNGLCHGAGWVTALSCDFRVARDDIVIGDIRSGKAIFAGQGVGLLLPRLIGQSRAMDLLMTGRVIDAVEAERVGILQRLWPAATWEESLGAFIDELANGPTKTYAAWKLTVNRSVLAELDGFTDYETRLAQLDRNTEDAKEGVQAFREKRAPKFIGR
;
A
#
# COMPACT_ATOMS: atom_id res chain seq x y z
N THR A 1 -4.81 9.13 -8.19
CA THR A 1 -3.89 10.12 -7.65
C THR A 1 -4.47 10.77 -6.40
N GLY A 2 -3.63 11.41 -5.57
CA GLY A 2 -4.05 12.15 -4.38
C GLY A 2 -4.16 13.66 -4.61
N THR A 3 -4.72 14.38 -3.62
CA THR A 3 -4.82 15.83 -3.63
C THR A 3 -3.63 16.45 -2.86
N GLY A 4 -2.99 17.46 -3.45
CA GLY A 4 -1.89 18.19 -2.82
C GLY A 4 -0.58 17.39 -2.82
N ARG A 5 0.10 17.30 -1.66
CA ARG A 5 1.47 16.79 -1.52
C ARG A 5 1.59 15.28 -1.28
N ALA A 6 0.50 14.55 -1.29
CA ALA A 6 0.50 13.12 -1.02
C ALA A 6 -0.42 12.35 -1.99
N PHE A 7 -0.01 11.16 -2.39
CA PHE A 7 -0.91 10.17 -2.94
C PHE A 7 -1.81 9.62 -1.80
N SER A 8 -1.21 9.15 -0.72
CA SER A 8 -1.89 8.74 0.50
C SER A 8 -0.91 8.59 1.66
N SER A 9 -1.27 9.06 2.84
CA SER A 9 -0.50 8.85 4.08
C SER A 9 -0.85 7.54 4.81
N GLY A 10 -1.77 6.76 4.28
CA GLY A 10 -2.28 5.55 4.91
C GLY A 10 -3.46 5.79 5.85
N ASP A 11 -3.71 4.82 6.72
CA ASP A 11 -4.80 4.88 7.69
C ASP A 11 -4.55 5.91 8.80
N ASP A 12 -5.62 6.46 9.36
CA ASP A 12 -5.54 7.36 10.52
C ASP A 12 -5.24 6.55 11.80
N ILE A 13 -3.97 6.53 12.18
CA ILE A 13 -3.51 5.85 13.40
C ILE A 13 -3.95 6.57 14.67
N VAL A 14 -4.12 7.88 14.61
CA VAL A 14 -4.44 8.71 15.79
C VAL A 14 -5.93 8.71 16.07
N GLY A 15 -6.76 8.91 15.07
CA GLY A 15 -8.22 8.91 15.18
C GLY A 15 -8.79 7.49 15.27
N GLY A 16 -8.19 6.54 14.54
CA GLY A 16 -8.69 5.17 14.43
C GLY A 16 -8.43 4.28 15.64
N MET A 17 -7.41 4.54 16.46
CA MET A 17 -7.13 3.77 17.69
C MET A 17 -7.80 4.32 18.95
N GLY A 18 -8.51 5.44 18.83
CA GLY A 18 -9.13 6.14 19.97
C GLY A 18 -10.65 6.14 19.99
N GLY A 19 -11.31 5.33 19.15
CA GLY A 19 -12.75 5.10 19.29
C GLY A 19 -13.66 6.11 18.61
N ARG A 20 -13.28 6.72 17.49
CA ARG A 20 -14.32 7.26 16.61
C ARG A 20 -15.04 6.10 15.95
N PRO A 21 -16.36 5.96 16.14
CA PRO A 21 -17.12 4.97 15.39
C PRO A 21 -17.03 5.31 13.89
N ASP A 22 -16.94 4.28 13.06
CA ASP A 22 -17.13 4.43 11.63
C ASP A 22 -18.58 4.84 11.33
N ARG A 23 -18.90 5.07 10.05
CA ARG A 23 -20.30 5.39 9.64
C ARG A 23 -21.32 4.28 9.94
N TYR A 24 -20.86 3.11 10.42
CA TYR A 24 -21.69 1.98 10.82
C TYR A 24 -21.73 1.77 12.33
N GLY A 25 -21.11 2.67 13.13
CA GLY A 25 -21.11 2.62 14.59
C GLY A 25 -20.03 1.71 15.20
N GLU A 26 -19.20 1.08 14.38
CA GLU A 26 -18.10 0.27 14.88
C GLU A 26 -16.89 1.15 15.27
N PRO A 27 -16.17 0.77 16.36
CA PRO A 27 -14.95 1.48 16.71
C PRO A 27 -13.95 1.41 15.55
N VAL A 28 -13.63 2.54 14.94
CA VAL A 28 -12.55 2.64 13.96
C VAL A 28 -11.22 2.60 14.73
N GLY A 29 -10.91 1.44 15.23
CA GLY A 29 -9.56 1.05 15.56
C GLY A 29 -8.95 0.34 14.38
N LEU A 30 -7.69 -0.01 14.45
CA LEU A 30 -7.10 -0.96 13.50
C LEU A 30 -8.05 -2.15 13.43
N SER A 31 -8.95 -2.10 12.45
CA SER A 31 -10.07 -3.04 12.35
C SER A 31 -9.51 -4.45 12.34
N THR A 32 -10.01 -5.30 13.22
CA THR A 32 -9.77 -6.75 13.10
C THR A 32 -10.37 -7.29 11.81
N ASN A 33 -11.22 -6.50 11.16
CA ASN A 33 -11.79 -6.77 9.87
C ASN A 33 -10.99 -6.03 8.78
N LEU A 34 -9.95 -6.66 8.28
CA LEU A 34 -9.20 -6.18 7.10
C LEU A 34 -10.01 -6.33 5.80
N GLY A 35 -11.23 -6.89 5.87
CA GLY A 35 -12.07 -7.16 4.71
C GLY A 35 -12.26 -5.98 3.75
N PRO A 36 -12.52 -4.75 4.20
CA PRO A 36 -12.61 -3.60 3.29
C PRO A 36 -11.33 -3.35 2.48
N HIS A 37 -10.16 -3.47 3.09
CA HIS A 37 -8.87 -3.32 2.40
C HIS A 37 -8.61 -4.48 1.44
N HIS A 38 -8.90 -5.71 1.84
CA HIS A 38 -8.77 -6.89 0.99
C HIS A 38 -9.71 -6.81 -0.21
N ASN A 39 -10.94 -6.37 0.00
CA ASN A 39 -11.90 -6.13 -1.07
C ASN A 39 -11.41 -5.06 -2.05
N LEU A 40 -10.75 -4.00 -1.57
CA LEU A 40 -10.14 -2.99 -2.43
C LEU A 40 -9.04 -3.60 -3.29
N VAL A 41 -8.10 -4.36 -2.70
CA VAL A 41 -7.03 -5.07 -3.43
C VAL A 41 -7.63 -5.96 -4.51
N LYS A 42 -8.58 -6.81 -4.16
CA LYS A 42 -9.27 -7.72 -5.08
C LYS A 42 -9.95 -6.95 -6.21
N THR A 43 -10.66 -5.86 -5.89
CA THR A 43 -11.36 -5.02 -6.86
C THR A 43 -10.38 -4.37 -7.85
N LEU A 44 -9.28 -3.79 -7.36
CA LEU A 44 -8.29 -3.15 -8.21
C LEU A 44 -7.63 -4.16 -9.15
N MET A 45 -7.27 -5.34 -8.63
CA MET A 45 -6.61 -6.40 -9.39
C MET A 45 -7.52 -7.12 -10.39
N SER A 46 -8.85 -7.11 -10.20
CA SER A 46 -9.83 -7.76 -11.08
C SER A 46 -10.61 -6.80 -11.97
N ALA A 47 -10.44 -5.48 -11.82
CA ALA A 47 -11.13 -4.49 -12.64
C ALA A 47 -10.90 -4.74 -14.14
N PRO A 48 -11.95 -4.75 -14.99
CA PRO A 48 -11.84 -5.12 -16.41
C PRO A 48 -11.29 -3.97 -17.26
N LYS A 49 -10.32 -3.25 -16.74
CA LYS A 49 -9.62 -2.13 -17.39
C LYS A 49 -8.28 -1.88 -16.70
N PRO A 50 -7.32 -1.20 -17.32
CA PRO A 50 -6.12 -0.73 -16.66
C PRO A 50 -6.44 0.17 -15.46
N VAL A 51 -5.69 -0.02 -14.38
CA VAL A 51 -5.74 0.82 -13.18
C VAL A 51 -4.34 1.37 -12.92
N VAL A 52 -4.21 2.69 -12.86
CA VAL A 52 -2.95 3.39 -12.69
C VAL A 52 -2.90 4.07 -11.34
N ALA A 53 -1.91 3.74 -10.52
CA ALA A 53 -1.54 4.54 -9.37
C ALA A 53 -0.59 5.66 -9.83
N ALA A 54 -1.13 6.87 -9.94
CA ALA A 54 -0.37 8.07 -10.27
C ALA A 54 0.10 8.76 -8.99
N LEU A 55 1.35 8.46 -8.60
CA LEU A 55 1.93 8.87 -7.33
C LEU A 55 2.47 10.29 -7.42
N ASN A 56 1.64 11.25 -7.03
CA ASN A 56 1.94 12.68 -7.04
C ASN A 56 2.72 13.17 -5.80
N GLY A 57 3.02 12.27 -4.87
CA GLY A 57 3.69 12.61 -3.61
C GLY A 57 3.78 11.41 -2.67
N LEU A 58 3.89 11.69 -1.37
CA LEU A 58 4.01 10.70 -0.30
C LEU A 58 3.03 9.53 -0.46
N CYS A 59 3.53 8.29 -0.35
CA CYS A 59 2.71 7.08 -0.48
C CYS A 59 3.12 6.07 0.60
N HIS A 60 2.32 5.97 1.68
CA HIS A 60 2.62 5.13 2.84
C HIS A 60 1.44 4.27 3.29
N GLY A 61 1.76 3.18 4.02
CA GLY A 61 0.78 2.34 4.71
C GLY A 61 -0.29 1.76 3.77
N ALA A 62 -1.58 1.97 4.05
CA ALA A 62 -2.67 1.49 3.20
C ALA A 62 -2.62 2.10 1.78
N GLY A 63 -2.14 3.34 1.64
CA GLY A 63 -1.89 3.96 0.33
C GLY A 63 -0.83 3.22 -0.48
N TRP A 64 0.23 2.76 0.19
CA TRP A 64 1.25 1.92 -0.41
C TRP A 64 0.66 0.61 -0.96
N VAL A 65 -0.14 -0.09 -0.15
CA VAL A 65 -0.80 -1.33 -0.58
C VAL A 65 -1.76 -1.09 -1.75
N THR A 66 -2.51 0.02 -1.70
CA THR A 66 -3.39 0.43 -2.81
C THR A 66 -2.59 0.61 -4.11
N ALA A 67 -1.44 1.29 -4.04
CA ALA A 67 -0.57 1.48 -5.20
C ALA A 67 -0.02 0.13 -5.73
N LEU A 68 0.42 -0.78 -4.84
CA LEU A 68 0.91 -2.11 -5.22
C LEU A 68 -0.16 -2.97 -5.91
N SER A 69 -1.44 -2.71 -5.63
CA SER A 69 -2.58 -3.43 -6.20
C SER A 69 -3.01 -2.93 -7.58
N CYS A 70 -2.49 -1.79 -8.02
CA CYS A 70 -2.73 -1.26 -9.36
C CYS A 70 -1.88 -1.96 -10.42
N ASP A 71 -2.28 -1.92 -11.68
CA ASP A 71 -1.52 -2.49 -12.80
C ASP A 71 -0.23 -1.70 -13.03
N PHE A 72 -0.35 -0.39 -13.01
CA PHE A 72 0.77 0.54 -13.19
C PHE A 72 0.95 1.41 -11.95
N ARG A 73 2.20 1.64 -11.60
CA ARG A 73 2.65 2.64 -10.61
C ARG A 73 3.57 3.58 -11.32
N VAL A 74 3.12 4.79 -11.51
CA VAL A 74 3.87 5.88 -12.14
C VAL A 74 4.06 7.00 -11.14
N ALA A 75 5.18 7.67 -11.14
CA ALA A 75 5.53 8.60 -10.07
C ALA A 75 6.26 9.84 -10.57
N ARG A 76 6.16 10.90 -9.78
CA ARG A 76 7.08 12.02 -9.83
C ARG A 76 8.44 11.60 -9.27
N ASP A 77 9.50 12.22 -9.75
CA ASP A 77 10.88 11.93 -9.35
C ASP A 77 11.27 12.43 -7.94
N ASP A 78 10.47 13.32 -7.36
CA ASP A 78 10.72 13.97 -6.07
C ASP A 78 9.92 13.35 -4.90
N ILE A 79 9.36 12.15 -5.07
CA ILE A 79 8.56 11.49 -4.04
C ILE A 79 9.37 10.47 -3.23
N VAL A 80 8.83 10.14 -2.06
CA VAL A 80 9.28 9.02 -1.24
C VAL A 80 8.11 8.08 -0.95
N ILE A 81 8.40 6.78 -0.94
CA ILE A 81 7.41 5.73 -0.78
C ILE A 81 7.89 4.64 0.16
N GLY A 82 6.98 3.91 0.79
CA GLY A 82 7.32 2.76 1.62
C GLY A 82 6.28 2.42 2.67
N ASP A 83 6.53 1.33 3.37
CA ASP A 83 5.70 0.89 4.48
C ASP A 83 6.33 1.22 5.84
N ILE A 84 5.94 2.33 6.41
CA ILE A 84 6.50 2.85 7.66
C ILE A 84 5.89 2.21 8.92
N ARG A 85 5.02 1.21 8.77
CA ARG A 85 4.24 0.64 9.88
C ARG A 85 5.09 -0.17 10.85
N SER A 86 6.11 -0.89 10.36
CA SER A 86 7.01 -1.67 11.23
C SER A 86 7.74 -0.83 12.25
N GLY A 87 8.16 0.39 11.88
CA GLY A 87 8.75 1.35 12.81
C GLY A 87 7.78 1.84 13.92
N LYS A 88 6.53 1.41 13.88
CA LYS A 88 5.48 1.71 14.87
C LYS A 88 4.91 0.43 15.50
N ALA A 89 5.57 -0.72 15.30
CA ALA A 89 5.07 -2.04 15.68
C ALA A 89 3.61 -2.24 15.23
N ILE A 90 3.31 -1.92 13.99
CA ILE A 90 2.00 -2.14 13.39
C ILE A 90 2.14 -3.13 12.25
N PHE A 91 1.62 -4.33 12.42
CA PHE A 91 1.39 -5.26 11.34
C PHE A 91 -0.03 -5.08 10.81
N ALA A 92 -0.16 -4.61 9.60
CA ALA A 92 -1.47 -4.35 9.01
C ALA A 92 -1.78 -5.22 7.78
N GLY A 93 -0.84 -6.03 7.32
CA GLY A 93 -1.03 -6.98 6.21
C GLY A 93 -1.59 -6.34 4.94
N GLN A 94 -2.87 -6.53 4.70
CA GLN A 94 -3.62 -5.97 3.56
C GLN A 94 -3.13 -6.48 2.19
N GLY A 95 -2.44 -7.61 2.14
CA GLY A 95 -1.89 -8.21 0.93
C GLY A 95 -0.46 -7.77 0.60
N VAL A 96 0.17 -6.88 1.37
CA VAL A 96 1.54 -6.41 1.07
C VAL A 96 2.55 -7.55 1.05
N GLY A 97 2.42 -8.51 1.99
CA GLY A 97 3.29 -9.69 2.06
C GLY A 97 3.14 -10.63 0.86
N LEU A 98 2.03 -10.56 0.15
CA LEU A 98 1.78 -11.31 -1.08
C LEU A 98 2.28 -10.55 -2.32
N LEU A 99 2.03 -9.24 -2.38
CA LEU A 99 2.25 -8.42 -3.57
C LEU A 99 3.70 -7.97 -3.71
N LEU A 100 4.30 -7.44 -2.63
CA LEU A 100 5.62 -6.83 -2.71
C LEU A 100 6.73 -7.82 -3.11
N PRO A 101 6.81 -9.06 -2.52
CA PRO A 101 7.83 -10.02 -2.94
C PRO A 101 7.74 -10.42 -4.41
N ARG A 102 6.55 -10.40 -4.99
CA ARG A 102 6.34 -10.70 -6.42
C ARG A 102 6.86 -9.61 -7.34
N LEU A 103 6.94 -8.38 -6.86
CA LEU A 103 7.47 -7.24 -7.62
C LEU A 103 9.01 -7.15 -7.52
N ILE A 104 9.57 -7.29 -6.32
CA ILE A 104 10.97 -6.94 -6.06
C ILE A 104 11.82 -8.11 -5.52
N GLY A 105 11.23 -9.28 -5.37
CA GLY A 105 11.85 -10.43 -4.74
C GLY A 105 11.81 -10.40 -3.22
N GLN A 106 11.86 -11.59 -2.61
CA GLN A 106 11.65 -11.77 -1.17
C GLN A 106 12.65 -10.98 -0.32
N SER A 107 13.94 -10.99 -0.65
CA SER A 107 14.97 -10.34 0.18
C SER A 107 14.79 -8.84 0.29
N ARG A 108 14.46 -8.17 -0.83
CA ARG A 108 14.19 -6.72 -0.82
C ARG A 108 12.87 -6.39 -0.12
N ALA A 109 11.86 -7.24 -0.30
CA ALA A 109 10.59 -7.07 0.39
C ALA A 109 10.77 -7.17 1.92
N MET A 110 11.56 -8.16 2.40
CA MET A 110 11.88 -8.30 3.82
C MET A 110 12.65 -7.09 4.36
N ASP A 111 13.63 -6.57 3.62
CA ASP A 111 14.36 -5.35 4.00
C ASP A 111 13.39 -4.19 4.21
N LEU A 112 12.56 -3.87 3.21
CA LEU A 112 11.63 -2.74 3.30
C LEU A 112 10.57 -2.94 4.40
N LEU A 113 9.99 -4.14 4.51
CA LEU A 113 8.91 -4.40 5.46
C LEU A 113 9.40 -4.47 6.91
N MET A 114 10.56 -5.09 7.18
CA MET A 114 11.07 -5.22 8.55
C MET A 114 11.69 -3.92 9.06
N THR A 115 12.43 -3.20 8.22
CA THR A 115 13.06 -1.95 8.62
C THR A 115 12.09 -0.78 8.67
N GLY A 116 11.00 -0.85 7.89
CA GLY A 116 10.06 0.26 7.72
C GLY A 116 10.69 1.47 7.05
N ARG A 117 11.85 1.30 6.39
CA ARG A 117 12.51 2.40 5.68
C ARG A 117 11.72 2.84 4.47
N VAL A 118 11.80 4.11 4.17
CA VAL A 118 11.30 4.69 2.92
C VAL A 118 12.40 4.68 1.86
N ILE A 119 11.98 4.64 0.61
CA ILE A 119 12.86 4.74 -0.56
C ILE A 119 12.44 5.91 -1.42
N ASP A 120 13.38 6.51 -2.12
CA ASP A 120 13.08 7.52 -3.12
C ASP A 120 12.54 6.90 -4.42
N ALA A 121 12.06 7.74 -5.30
CA ALA A 121 11.46 7.30 -6.55
C ALA A 121 12.45 6.59 -7.48
N VAL A 122 13.72 6.99 -7.45
CA VAL A 122 14.80 6.39 -8.26
C VAL A 122 15.11 4.98 -7.79
N GLU A 123 15.24 4.78 -6.47
CA GLU A 123 15.41 3.43 -5.92
C GLU A 123 14.19 2.56 -6.23
N ALA A 124 12.98 3.10 -6.09
CA ALA A 124 11.74 2.38 -6.36
C ALA A 124 11.59 1.94 -7.82
N GLU A 125 12.00 2.76 -8.78
CA GLU A 125 12.08 2.37 -10.19
C GLU A 125 13.15 1.29 -10.40
N ARG A 126 14.36 1.49 -9.87
CA ARG A 126 15.47 0.55 -10.01
C ARG A 126 15.15 -0.85 -9.48
N VAL A 127 14.38 -0.96 -8.40
CA VAL A 127 14.01 -2.27 -7.82
C VAL A 127 12.75 -2.87 -8.44
N GLY A 128 12.04 -2.15 -9.33
CA GLY A 128 10.89 -2.65 -10.07
C GLY A 128 9.52 -2.37 -9.43
N ILE A 129 9.46 -1.50 -8.44
CA ILE A 129 8.19 -1.04 -7.87
C ILE A 129 7.48 -0.09 -8.80
N LEU A 130 8.19 0.89 -9.36
CA LEU A 130 7.66 1.85 -10.32
C LEU A 130 7.98 1.41 -11.76
N GLN A 131 7.01 1.59 -12.66
CA GLN A 131 7.17 1.31 -14.09
C GLN A 131 7.52 2.56 -14.89
N ARG A 132 7.20 3.75 -14.38
CA ARG A 132 7.48 5.03 -15.01
C ARG A 132 7.85 6.05 -13.94
N LEU A 133 8.86 6.84 -14.25
CA LEU A 133 9.32 7.94 -13.41
C LEU A 133 9.44 9.19 -14.29
N TRP A 134 8.79 10.28 -13.88
CA TRP A 134 8.80 11.52 -14.63
C TRP A 134 9.21 12.71 -13.76
N PRO A 135 9.97 13.67 -14.32
CA PRO A 135 10.28 14.91 -13.62
C PRO A 135 9.02 15.64 -13.16
N ALA A 136 9.07 16.23 -11.97
CA ALA A 136 7.95 17.00 -11.44
C ALA A 136 7.47 18.10 -12.41
N ALA A 137 8.40 18.69 -13.19
CA ALA A 137 8.09 19.73 -14.16
C ALA A 137 7.26 19.25 -15.37
N THR A 138 7.37 17.97 -15.75
CA THR A 138 6.63 17.38 -16.90
C THR A 138 5.58 16.37 -16.46
N TRP A 139 5.34 16.25 -15.16
CA TRP A 139 4.48 15.23 -14.56
C TRP A 139 3.09 15.19 -15.20
N GLU A 140 2.39 16.33 -15.24
CA GLU A 140 1.00 16.38 -15.69
C GLU A 140 0.89 16.02 -17.21
N GLU A 141 1.82 16.52 -18.02
CA GLU A 141 1.88 16.22 -19.44
C GLU A 141 2.17 14.73 -19.70
N SER A 142 3.20 14.19 -19.03
CA SER A 142 3.62 12.80 -19.20
C SER A 142 2.55 11.83 -18.71
N LEU A 143 1.91 12.14 -17.56
CA LEU A 143 0.80 11.37 -17.04
C LEU A 143 -0.39 11.39 -17.98
N GLY A 144 -0.77 12.58 -18.50
CA GLY A 144 -1.87 12.74 -19.45
C GLY A 144 -1.65 11.90 -20.69
N ALA A 145 -0.48 12.00 -21.32
CA ALA A 145 -0.12 11.21 -22.50
C ALA A 145 -0.20 9.69 -22.24
N PHE A 146 0.29 9.23 -21.08
CA PHE A 146 0.23 7.81 -20.72
C PHE A 146 -1.21 7.33 -20.46
N ILE A 147 -2.04 8.13 -19.82
CA ILE A 147 -3.45 7.80 -19.59
C ILE A 147 -4.21 7.75 -20.95
N ASP A 148 -3.94 8.69 -21.84
CA ASP A 148 -4.56 8.72 -23.17
C ASP A 148 -4.14 7.50 -24.01
N GLU A 149 -2.87 7.07 -23.94
CA GLU A 149 -2.40 5.84 -24.57
C GLU A 149 -3.22 4.62 -24.11
N LEU A 150 -3.39 4.47 -22.79
CA LEU A 150 -4.15 3.35 -22.23
C LEU A 150 -5.65 3.44 -22.55
N ALA A 151 -6.22 4.63 -22.50
CA ALA A 151 -7.66 4.86 -22.71
C ALA A 151 -8.07 4.61 -24.18
N ASN A 152 -7.19 4.94 -25.11
CA ASN A 152 -7.41 4.72 -26.55
C ASN A 152 -6.97 3.33 -27.04
N GLY A 153 -6.39 2.52 -26.16
CA GLY A 153 -5.93 1.17 -26.48
C GLY A 153 -7.04 0.10 -26.42
N PRO A 154 -6.69 -1.15 -26.75
CA PRO A 154 -7.64 -2.26 -26.80
C PRO A 154 -8.02 -2.75 -25.39
N THR A 155 -8.90 -2.05 -24.71
CA THR A 155 -9.25 -2.27 -23.29
C THR A 155 -9.73 -3.69 -22.97
N LYS A 156 -10.40 -4.37 -23.93
CA LYS A 156 -10.79 -5.78 -23.77
C LYS A 156 -9.58 -6.71 -23.71
N THR A 157 -8.57 -6.46 -24.52
CA THR A 157 -7.31 -7.21 -24.51
C THR A 157 -6.54 -6.93 -23.21
N TYR A 158 -6.51 -5.67 -22.75
CA TYR A 158 -5.90 -5.32 -21.48
C TYR A 158 -6.57 -6.04 -20.29
N ALA A 159 -7.91 -6.12 -20.28
CA ALA A 159 -8.64 -6.87 -19.29
C ALA A 159 -8.27 -8.35 -19.29
N ALA A 160 -8.14 -8.98 -20.46
CA ALA A 160 -7.74 -10.39 -20.57
C ALA A 160 -6.31 -10.62 -20.04
N TRP A 161 -5.35 -9.77 -20.40
CA TRP A 161 -3.99 -9.82 -19.85
C TRP A 161 -3.96 -9.65 -18.33
N LYS A 162 -4.67 -8.66 -17.81
CA LYS A 162 -4.76 -8.39 -16.37
C LYS A 162 -5.27 -9.60 -15.59
N LEU A 163 -6.38 -10.20 -16.02
CA LEU A 163 -6.94 -11.39 -15.38
C LEU A 163 -5.99 -12.59 -15.44
N THR A 164 -5.29 -12.75 -16.56
CA THR A 164 -4.32 -13.84 -16.74
C THR A 164 -3.12 -13.67 -15.82
N VAL A 165 -2.52 -12.49 -15.79
CA VAL A 165 -1.34 -12.19 -14.97
C VAL A 165 -1.68 -12.26 -13.47
N ASN A 166 -2.85 -11.75 -13.07
CA ASN A 166 -3.26 -11.71 -11.66
C ASN A 166 -3.90 -13.01 -11.17
N ARG A 167 -4.10 -14.03 -12.04
CA ARG A 167 -4.84 -15.24 -11.69
C ARG A 167 -4.32 -15.95 -10.44
N SER A 168 -3.02 -16.15 -10.33
CA SER A 168 -2.42 -16.85 -9.18
C SER A 168 -2.56 -16.05 -7.90
N VAL A 169 -2.33 -14.73 -7.97
CA VAL A 169 -2.47 -13.83 -6.82
C VAL A 169 -3.91 -13.80 -6.33
N LEU A 170 -4.88 -13.64 -7.24
CA LEU A 170 -6.30 -13.63 -6.89
C LEU A 170 -6.78 -14.96 -6.28
N ALA A 171 -6.23 -16.10 -6.74
CA ALA A 171 -6.56 -17.41 -6.18
C ALA A 171 -6.01 -17.61 -4.77
N GLU A 172 -4.87 -17.02 -4.45
CA GLU A 172 -4.25 -17.10 -3.12
C GLU A 172 -4.79 -16.05 -2.13
N LEU A 173 -5.30 -14.94 -2.65
CA LEU A 173 -5.56 -13.73 -1.87
C LEU A 173 -6.50 -13.97 -0.68
N ASP A 174 -7.61 -14.68 -0.86
CA ASP A 174 -8.59 -14.89 0.20
C ASP A 174 -7.98 -15.66 1.40
N GLY A 175 -7.28 -16.77 1.15
CA GLY A 175 -6.60 -17.52 2.22
C GLY A 175 -5.42 -16.76 2.83
N PHE A 176 -4.70 -15.99 2.03
CA PHE A 176 -3.59 -15.16 2.51
C PHE A 176 -4.08 -14.05 3.43
N THR A 177 -5.18 -13.40 3.09
CA THR A 177 -5.75 -12.31 3.87
C THR A 177 -6.35 -12.79 5.20
N ASP A 178 -6.91 -13.99 5.24
CA ASP A 178 -7.33 -14.63 6.49
C ASP A 178 -6.13 -14.88 7.42
N TYR A 179 -5.01 -15.32 6.86
CA TYR A 179 -3.78 -15.51 7.61
C TYR A 179 -3.22 -14.18 8.14
N GLU A 180 -3.14 -13.14 7.30
CA GLU A 180 -2.71 -11.79 7.73
C GLU A 180 -3.62 -11.22 8.82
N THR A 181 -4.93 -11.44 8.73
CA THR A 181 -5.89 -10.99 9.76
C THR A 181 -5.57 -11.61 11.13
N ARG A 182 -5.25 -12.90 11.18
CA ARG A 182 -4.85 -13.57 12.42
C ARG A 182 -3.54 -13.01 12.96
N LEU A 183 -2.55 -12.80 12.11
CA LEU A 183 -1.28 -12.18 12.53
C LEU A 183 -1.47 -10.76 13.03
N ALA A 184 -2.31 -9.96 12.38
CA ALA A 184 -2.63 -8.61 12.82
C ALA A 184 -3.34 -8.59 14.19
N GLN A 185 -4.18 -9.58 14.48
CA GLN A 185 -4.79 -9.71 15.79
C GLN A 185 -3.77 -10.04 16.90
N LEU A 186 -2.81 -10.91 16.61
CA LEU A 186 -1.73 -11.24 17.55
C LEU A 186 -0.83 -10.02 17.80
N ASP A 187 -0.38 -9.37 16.76
CA ASP A 187 0.48 -8.19 16.82
C ASP A 187 -0.13 -7.06 17.67
N ARG A 188 -1.41 -6.76 17.47
CA ARG A 188 -2.13 -5.69 18.19
C ARG A 188 -2.21 -5.87 19.71
N ASN A 189 -2.15 -7.10 20.17
CA ASN A 189 -2.23 -7.40 21.60
C ASN A 189 -0.89 -7.24 22.31
N THR A 190 0.19 -6.98 21.57
CA THR A 190 1.54 -6.82 22.13
C THR A 190 1.71 -5.47 22.86
N GLU A 191 2.66 -5.44 23.78
CA GLU A 191 3.07 -4.20 24.45
C GLU A 191 3.75 -3.26 23.45
N ASP A 192 4.51 -3.80 22.50
CA ASP A 192 5.19 -3.04 21.46
C ASP A 192 4.21 -2.32 20.52
N ALA A 193 3.07 -2.93 20.17
CA ALA A 193 2.04 -2.26 19.37
C ALA A 193 1.43 -1.06 20.13
N LYS A 194 1.19 -1.18 21.43
CA LYS A 194 0.71 -0.07 22.26
C LYS A 194 1.73 1.05 22.38
N GLU A 195 3.00 0.67 22.62
CA GLU A 195 4.13 1.61 22.69
C GLU A 195 4.31 2.35 21.35
N GLY A 196 4.28 1.63 20.23
CA GLY A 196 4.48 2.22 18.90
C GLY A 196 3.46 3.31 18.59
N VAL A 197 2.19 3.08 18.91
CA VAL A 197 1.11 4.05 18.77
C VAL A 197 1.26 5.23 19.72
N GLN A 198 1.59 4.97 20.97
CA GLN A 198 1.77 6.02 21.97
C GLN A 198 2.98 6.90 21.62
N ALA A 199 4.10 6.31 21.23
CA ALA A 199 5.29 7.02 20.79
C ALA A 199 5.01 7.92 19.57
N PHE A 200 4.21 7.41 18.61
CA PHE A 200 3.79 8.19 17.44
C PHE A 200 2.94 9.41 17.84
N ARG A 201 1.97 9.24 18.76
CA ARG A 201 1.14 10.36 19.27
C ARG A 201 1.98 11.42 19.99
N GLU A 202 2.96 10.97 20.77
CA GLU A 202 3.87 11.82 21.54
C GLU A 202 5.04 12.38 20.71
N LYS A 203 5.15 11.98 19.44
CA LYS A 203 6.24 12.35 18.52
C LYS A 203 7.64 12.04 19.08
N ARG A 204 7.79 10.91 19.75
CA ARG A 204 9.06 10.39 20.26
C ARG A 204 9.44 9.05 19.61
N ALA A 205 10.67 8.64 19.78
CA ALA A 205 11.11 7.30 19.40
C ALA A 205 10.45 6.24 20.29
N PRO A 206 9.95 5.11 19.74
CA PRO A 206 9.42 4.00 20.52
C PRO A 206 10.54 3.22 21.21
N LYS A 207 10.18 2.50 22.30
CA LYS A 207 11.08 1.59 23.02
C LYS A 207 10.45 0.21 23.01
N PHE A 208 10.81 -0.59 22.03
CA PHE A 208 10.30 -1.94 21.87
C PHE A 208 11.03 -2.95 22.77
N ILE A 209 10.31 -3.93 23.27
CA ILE A 209 10.79 -4.98 24.19
C ILE A 209 10.52 -6.40 23.68
N GLY A 210 9.86 -6.54 22.49
CA GLY A 210 9.62 -7.82 21.84
C GLY A 210 8.44 -8.62 22.40
N ARG A 211 7.48 -7.98 23.06
CA ARG A 211 6.31 -8.65 23.66
C ARG A 211 5.05 -7.78 23.66
#